data_48d19bc564d5ba199c8586743bbc390a
#
_entry.id   48d19bc564d5ba199c8586743bbc390a
#
_cell.length_a   1.000
_cell.length_b   1.000
_cell.length_c   1.000
_cell.angle_alpha   90.00
_cell.angle_beta   90.00
_cell.angle_gamma   90.00
#
_symmetry.space_group_name_H-M   'P 1'
#
loop_
_entity.id
_entity.type
_entity.pdbx_description
1 polymer ?
#
loop_
_entity_poly.entity_id
_entity_poly.type
_entity_poly.pdbx_seq_one_letter_code
_entity_poly.pdbx_strand_id
1 'polypeptide(L)'
;MAALMTALLLLPLAACGKDAAREAFEALRVSMQDGRAELTATVTAFGAGGEQTEYGISCESDVEASEVETTAPELIAGVRARIEAGSASIEYEGLMLDAGEASEGLSPVTALPKLCEAIRTAHVELAWTEGSESVVSLVPEDETAITLRLDGNGCPVSAEFTSSGSGETLMLCRIEGFALG
;
A
#
# COMPACT_ATOMS: atom_id res chain seq x y z
N MET A 1 6.68 -7.00 59.55
CA MET A 1 5.56 -6.66 58.69
C MET A 1 5.98 -5.49 57.80
N ALA A 2 6.66 -5.77 56.72
CA ALA A 2 7.01 -4.74 55.72
C ALA A 2 7.55 -5.46 54.47
N ALA A 3 6.69 -6.10 53.67
CA ALA A 3 7.07 -6.71 52.41
C ALA A 3 5.79 -7.03 51.60
N LEU A 4 5.03 -6.00 51.18
CA LEU A 4 3.90 -6.22 50.28
C LEU A 4 3.47 -4.90 49.60
N MET A 5 4.40 -4.20 48.93
CA MET A 5 4.04 -2.98 48.18
C MET A 5 4.97 -2.68 46.99
N THR A 6 5.39 -3.70 46.24
CA THR A 6 6.27 -3.47 45.07
C THR A 6 5.86 -4.23 43.80
N ALA A 7 4.59 -4.56 43.61
CA ALA A 7 4.15 -5.38 42.50
C ALA A 7 2.96 -4.77 41.70
N LEU A 8 2.89 -3.43 41.59
CA LEU A 8 1.76 -2.82 40.84
C LEU A 8 2.20 -1.61 40.01
N LEU A 9 3.29 -1.70 39.24
CA LEU A 9 3.79 -0.59 38.44
C LEU A 9 4.33 -1.00 37.06
N LEU A 10 3.88 -2.13 36.51
CA LEU A 10 4.37 -2.63 35.21
C LEU A 10 3.26 -2.88 34.14
N LEU A 11 2.13 -2.20 34.19
CA LEU A 11 1.03 -2.44 33.23
C LEU A 11 0.42 -1.19 32.61
N PRO A 12 1.18 -0.26 32.02
CA PRO A 12 0.58 0.55 30.96
C PRO A 12 1.45 0.75 29.70
N LEU A 13 2.30 -0.19 29.31
CA LEU A 13 3.14 -0.03 28.11
C LEU A 13 2.57 -0.65 26.83
N ALA A 14 1.49 -1.42 26.92
CA ALA A 14 0.91 -2.08 25.76
C ALA A 14 -0.20 -1.26 25.06
N ALA A 15 -0.74 -0.21 25.67
CA ALA A 15 -1.80 0.61 25.09
C ALA A 15 -1.26 1.74 24.17
N CYS A 16 -0.03 2.18 24.39
CA CYS A 16 0.53 3.33 23.67
C CYS A 16 0.88 3.04 22.20
N GLY A 17 1.13 1.77 21.84
CA GLY A 17 1.57 1.40 20.48
C GLY A 17 0.45 1.42 19.42
N LYS A 18 -0.79 1.15 19.83
CA LYS A 18 -1.93 1.14 18.89
C LYS A 18 -2.34 2.54 18.47
N ASP A 19 -2.30 3.48 19.39
CA ASP A 19 -2.66 4.87 19.13
C ASP A 19 -1.60 5.52 18.23
N ALA A 20 -0.29 5.29 18.50
CA ALA A 20 0.79 5.84 17.71
C ALA A 20 0.79 5.38 16.24
N ALA A 21 0.56 4.09 15.99
CA ALA A 21 0.49 3.57 14.62
C ALA A 21 -0.71 4.14 13.86
N ARG A 22 -1.86 4.27 14.52
CA ARG A 22 -3.04 4.89 13.94
C ARG A 22 -2.83 6.36 13.67
N GLU A 23 -2.22 7.11 14.59
CA GLU A 23 -1.90 8.53 14.41
C GLU A 23 -0.95 8.74 13.23
N ALA A 24 0.11 7.93 13.09
CA ALA A 24 1.04 8.00 11.97
C ALA A 24 0.33 7.76 10.63
N PHE A 25 -0.56 6.77 10.58
CA PHE A 25 -1.35 6.48 9.39
C PHE A 25 -2.36 7.59 9.05
N GLU A 26 -3.07 8.13 10.04
CA GLU A 26 -4.03 9.21 9.79
C GLU A 26 -3.31 10.51 9.35
N ALA A 27 -2.09 10.78 9.83
CA ALA A 27 -1.28 11.88 9.34
C ALA A 27 -0.90 11.70 7.86
N LEU A 28 -0.49 10.49 7.46
CA LEU A 28 -0.25 10.14 6.05
C LEU A 28 -1.53 10.31 5.22
N ARG A 29 -2.66 9.76 5.69
CA ARG A 29 -3.96 9.86 5.02
C ARG A 29 -4.35 11.30 4.75
N VAL A 30 -4.27 12.16 5.77
CA VAL A 30 -4.58 13.60 5.63
C VAL A 30 -3.68 14.26 4.59
N SER A 31 -2.39 13.95 4.59
CA SER A 31 -1.45 14.49 3.61
C SER A 31 -1.72 14.02 2.17
N MET A 32 -2.34 12.87 2.00
CA MET A 32 -2.70 12.31 0.69
C MET A 32 -4.11 12.69 0.21
N GLN A 33 -4.97 13.30 1.06
CA GLN A 33 -6.36 13.60 0.69
C GLN A 33 -6.46 14.63 -0.45
N ASP A 34 -5.62 15.67 -0.42
CA ASP A 34 -5.62 16.75 -1.41
C ASP A 34 -4.28 16.84 -2.17
N GLY A 35 -3.34 15.95 -1.82
CA GLY A 35 -1.97 15.96 -2.34
C GLY A 35 -1.74 14.91 -3.42
N ARG A 36 -0.72 15.18 -4.25
CA ARG A 36 -0.14 14.22 -5.18
C ARG A 36 0.88 13.37 -4.42
N ALA A 37 0.83 12.07 -4.62
CA ALA A 37 1.83 11.13 -4.10
C ALA A 37 2.63 10.53 -5.26
N GLU A 38 3.95 10.48 -5.09
CA GLU A 38 4.87 9.83 -6.01
C GLU A 38 5.49 8.62 -5.31
N LEU A 39 5.39 7.44 -5.92
CA LEU A 39 5.91 6.19 -5.40
C LEU A 39 6.78 5.48 -6.44
N THR A 40 7.87 4.90 -5.97
CA THR A 40 8.61 3.89 -6.73
C THR A 40 8.70 2.62 -5.91
N ALA A 41 8.46 1.47 -6.53
CA ALA A 41 8.43 0.21 -5.82
C ALA A 41 8.85 -0.97 -6.70
N THR A 42 9.40 -2.00 -6.06
CA THR A 42 9.42 -3.35 -6.60
C THR A 42 8.15 -4.07 -6.17
N VAL A 43 7.34 -4.49 -7.14
CA VAL A 43 6.10 -5.24 -6.94
C VAL A 43 6.36 -6.71 -7.27
N THR A 44 6.23 -7.59 -6.28
CA THR A 44 6.32 -9.04 -6.46
C THR A 44 4.90 -9.61 -6.56
N ALA A 45 4.56 -10.19 -7.70
CA ALA A 45 3.29 -10.90 -7.90
C ALA A 45 3.48 -12.40 -7.66
N PHE A 46 2.51 -13.02 -6.97
CA PHE A 46 2.51 -14.46 -6.66
C PHE A 46 1.50 -15.18 -7.56
N GLY A 47 1.99 -16.12 -8.37
CA GLY A 47 1.15 -16.96 -9.23
C GLY A 47 0.58 -18.18 -8.49
N ALA A 48 -0.47 -18.79 -9.05
CA ALA A 48 -1.16 -19.94 -8.47
C ALA A 48 -0.27 -21.18 -8.24
N GLY A 49 0.86 -21.28 -8.93
CA GLY A 49 1.86 -22.33 -8.76
C GLY A 49 2.98 -21.99 -7.78
N GLY A 50 2.91 -20.83 -7.10
CA GLY A 50 3.99 -20.34 -6.24
C GLY A 50 5.11 -19.63 -7.01
N GLU A 51 4.92 -19.39 -8.31
CA GLU A 51 5.84 -18.59 -9.10
C GLU A 51 5.81 -17.15 -8.60
N GLN A 52 6.98 -16.51 -8.58
CA GLN A 52 7.13 -15.12 -8.23
C GLN A 52 7.69 -14.34 -9.42
N THR A 53 7.07 -13.20 -9.71
CA THR A 53 7.55 -12.31 -10.76
C THR A 53 7.66 -10.90 -10.17
N GLU A 54 8.81 -10.27 -10.38
CA GLU A 54 9.10 -8.92 -9.90
C GLU A 54 8.94 -7.88 -11.03
N TYR A 55 8.33 -6.77 -10.67
CA TYR A 55 8.11 -5.62 -11.55
C TYR A 55 8.62 -4.35 -10.86
N GLY A 56 9.40 -3.55 -11.58
CA GLY A 56 9.69 -2.18 -11.18
C GLY A 56 8.54 -1.28 -11.62
N ILE A 57 7.95 -0.56 -10.70
CA ILE A 57 6.80 0.32 -10.97
C ILE A 57 7.07 1.70 -10.37
N SER A 58 6.84 2.75 -11.17
CA SER A 58 6.66 4.11 -10.68
C SER A 58 5.19 4.50 -10.81
N CYS A 59 4.69 5.26 -9.85
CA CYS A 59 3.31 5.71 -9.79
C CYS A 59 3.24 7.14 -9.28
N GLU A 60 2.52 7.98 -10.00
CA GLU A 60 2.08 9.29 -9.55
C GLU A 60 0.56 9.23 -9.37
N SER A 61 0.07 9.56 -8.19
CA SER A 61 -1.35 9.41 -7.85
C SER A 61 -1.88 10.64 -7.14
N ASP A 62 -2.93 11.23 -7.66
CA ASP A 62 -3.76 12.24 -6.99
C ASP A 62 -5.20 11.71 -6.77
N VAL A 63 -6.14 12.58 -6.44
CA VAL A 63 -7.55 12.20 -6.19
C VAL A 63 -8.33 11.91 -7.48
N GLU A 64 -7.85 12.37 -8.64
CA GLU A 64 -8.55 12.24 -9.92
C GLU A 64 -8.03 11.05 -10.73
N ALA A 65 -6.70 10.84 -10.71
CA ALA A 65 -6.06 9.84 -11.54
C ALA A 65 -4.77 9.29 -10.92
N SER A 66 -4.35 8.15 -11.44
CA SER A 66 -3.01 7.59 -11.21
C SER A 66 -2.32 7.34 -12.54
N GLU A 67 -1.09 7.80 -12.66
CA GLU A 67 -0.20 7.52 -13.78
C GLU A 67 0.87 6.53 -13.33
N VAL A 68 0.98 5.43 -14.04
CA VAL A 68 1.87 4.32 -13.72
C VAL A 68 2.81 4.06 -14.89
N GLU A 69 4.09 3.86 -14.59
CA GLU A 69 5.07 3.43 -15.58
C GLU A 69 5.77 2.16 -15.07
N THR A 70 5.84 1.14 -15.93
CA THR A 70 6.63 -0.06 -15.67
C THR A 70 8.08 0.22 -16.03
N THR A 71 8.99 0.05 -15.08
CA THR A 71 10.44 0.27 -15.24
C THR A 71 11.23 -1.02 -15.39
N ALA A 72 10.67 -2.14 -14.94
CA ALA A 72 11.24 -3.49 -15.06
C ALA A 72 10.11 -4.54 -15.13
N PRO A 73 10.33 -5.71 -15.76
CA PRO A 73 11.52 -6.11 -16.52
C PRO A 73 11.64 -5.38 -17.88
N GLU A 74 12.83 -5.43 -18.47
CA GLU A 74 13.14 -4.71 -19.73
C GLU A 74 12.14 -4.97 -20.86
N LEU A 75 11.56 -6.17 -20.92
CA LEU A 75 10.59 -6.57 -21.96
C LEU A 75 9.32 -5.68 -21.98
N ILE A 76 8.92 -5.13 -20.83
CA ILE A 76 7.72 -4.30 -20.67
C ILE A 76 8.05 -2.92 -20.09
N ALA A 77 9.33 -2.58 -19.98
CA ALA A 77 9.74 -1.27 -19.53
C ALA A 77 9.25 -0.18 -20.49
N GLY A 78 8.75 0.93 -19.95
CA GLY A 78 8.16 2.03 -20.71
C GLY A 78 6.66 1.85 -21.03
N VAL A 79 6.04 0.74 -20.60
CA VAL A 79 4.57 0.63 -20.61
C VAL A 79 4.02 1.62 -19.58
N ARG A 80 3.12 2.50 -20.02
CA ARG A 80 2.42 3.46 -19.16
C ARG A 80 0.95 3.11 -19.08
N ALA A 81 0.38 3.31 -17.91
CA ALA A 81 -1.05 3.20 -17.69
C ALA A 81 -1.56 4.46 -16.98
N ARG A 82 -2.70 4.96 -17.41
CA ARG A 82 -3.47 5.99 -16.71
C ARG A 82 -4.76 5.37 -16.22
N ILE A 83 -4.99 5.49 -14.93
CA ILE A 83 -6.19 4.99 -14.25
C ILE A 83 -6.95 6.18 -13.72
N GLU A 84 -8.19 6.35 -14.21
CA GLU A 84 -9.06 7.50 -13.92
C GLU A 84 -10.50 7.01 -13.79
N ALA A 85 -11.18 7.34 -12.69
CA ALA A 85 -12.57 6.95 -12.43
C ALA A 85 -12.88 5.46 -12.67
N GLY A 86 -11.93 4.58 -12.29
CA GLY A 86 -12.08 3.13 -12.46
C GLY A 86 -11.82 2.60 -13.87
N SER A 87 -11.47 3.47 -14.82
CA SER A 87 -11.09 3.07 -16.20
C SER A 87 -9.58 3.13 -16.37
N ALA A 88 -9.01 2.18 -17.11
CA ALA A 88 -7.59 2.17 -17.45
C ALA A 88 -7.37 2.37 -18.93
N SER A 89 -6.43 3.24 -19.29
CA SER A 89 -5.83 3.34 -20.62
C SER A 89 -4.36 2.96 -20.52
N ILE A 90 -3.88 2.21 -21.50
CA ILE A 90 -2.47 1.77 -21.58
C ILE A 90 -1.84 2.41 -22.80
N GLU A 91 -0.66 3.00 -22.63
CA GLU A 91 0.17 3.52 -23.70
C GLU A 91 1.49 2.74 -23.77
N TYR A 92 1.85 2.29 -24.95
CA TYR A 92 3.14 1.68 -25.23
C TYR A 92 3.63 2.07 -26.62
N GLU A 93 4.83 2.59 -26.76
CA GLU A 93 5.45 3.04 -28.01
C GLU A 93 4.56 3.98 -28.85
N GLY A 94 3.78 4.83 -28.17
CA GLY A 94 2.85 5.77 -28.82
C GLY A 94 1.53 5.17 -29.30
N LEU A 95 1.29 3.89 -29.02
CA LEU A 95 -0.01 3.24 -29.21
C LEU A 95 -0.80 3.34 -27.91
N MET A 96 -2.00 3.91 -28.01
CA MET A 96 -2.93 4.01 -26.87
C MET A 96 -4.02 2.96 -27.02
N LEU A 97 -4.21 2.15 -25.98
CA LEU A 97 -5.22 1.11 -25.90
C LEU A 97 -6.14 1.42 -24.71
N ASP A 98 -7.44 1.39 -24.94
CA ASP A 98 -8.43 1.36 -23.87
C ASP A 98 -8.41 -0.04 -23.25
N ALA A 99 -8.02 -0.13 -21.98
CA ALA A 99 -7.94 -1.40 -21.25
C ALA A 99 -9.24 -1.74 -20.50
N GLY A 100 -10.28 -0.90 -20.63
CA GLY A 100 -11.55 -1.09 -19.97
C GLY A 100 -11.53 -0.75 -18.47
N GLU A 101 -12.33 -1.46 -17.68
CA GLU A 101 -12.43 -1.22 -16.25
C GLU A 101 -11.17 -1.71 -15.51
N ALA A 102 -10.42 -0.76 -14.92
CA ALA A 102 -9.25 -1.05 -14.09
C ALA A 102 -9.61 -1.68 -12.74
N SER A 103 -10.89 -1.70 -12.41
CA SER A 103 -11.43 -2.24 -11.17
C SER A 103 -11.46 -3.77 -11.13
N GLU A 104 -11.41 -4.43 -12.28
CA GLU A 104 -11.45 -5.90 -12.35
C GLU A 104 -10.08 -6.52 -12.07
N GLY A 105 -9.70 -6.55 -10.79
CA GLY A 105 -8.60 -7.36 -10.29
C GLY A 105 -7.33 -6.58 -9.91
N LEU A 106 -6.55 -7.22 -9.07
CA LEU A 106 -5.23 -6.78 -8.65
C LEU A 106 -4.20 -7.23 -9.69
N SER A 107 -3.42 -6.31 -10.22
CA SER A 107 -2.30 -6.55 -11.13
C SER A 107 -1.08 -5.76 -10.71
N PRO A 108 0.14 -6.07 -11.15
CA PRO A 108 1.32 -5.28 -10.82
C PRO A 108 1.17 -3.79 -11.15
N VAL A 109 0.48 -3.47 -12.25
CA VAL A 109 0.25 -2.07 -12.69
C VAL A 109 -0.79 -1.36 -11.81
N THR A 110 -1.79 -2.08 -11.28
CA THR A 110 -2.83 -1.50 -10.43
C THR A 110 -2.49 -1.50 -8.94
N ALA A 111 -1.41 -2.17 -8.51
CA ALA A 111 -1.08 -2.33 -7.10
C ALA A 111 -0.81 -1.00 -6.38
N LEU A 112 0.04 -0.13 -6.93
CA LEU A 112 0.33 1.17 -6.31
C LEU A 112 -0.87 2.14 -6.37
N PRO A 113 -1.60 2.28 -7.48
CA PRO A 113 -2.87 3.01 -7.51
C PRO A 113 -3.87 2.56 -6.43
N LYS A 114 -4.11 1.25 -6.32
CA LYS A 114 -4.99 0.68 -5.28
C LYS A 114 -4.48 0.94 -3.87
N LEU A 115 -3.16 0.89 -3.66
CA LEU A 115 -2.57 1.28 -2.38
C LEU A 115 -2.85 2.75 -2.05
N CYS A 116 -2.64 3.66 -3.00
CA CYS A 116 -2.91 5.09 -2.82
C CYS A 116 -4.39 5.35 -2.52
N GLU A 117 -5.30 4.71 -3.25
CA GLU A 117 -6.74 4.77 -3.00
C GLU A 117 -7.08 4.23 -1.61
N ALA A 118 -6.56 3.06 -1.23
CA ALA A 118 -6.79 2.47 0.07
C ALA A 118 -6.28 3.34 1.23
N ILE A 119 -5.12 4.00 1.09
CA ILE A 119 -4.64 4.96 2.10
C ILE A 119 -5.64 6.10 2.26
N ARG A 120 -6.23 6.62 1.17
CA ARG A 120 -7.19 7.71 1.21
C ARG A 120 -8.55 7.30 1.79
N THR A 121 -9.07 6.12 1.43
CA THR A 121 -10.49 5.79 1.59
C THR A 121 -10.77 4.55 2.44
N ALA A 122 -9.86 3.57 2.50
CA ALA A 122 -10.16 2.28 3.12
C ALA A 122 -10.37 2.36 4.64
N HIS A 123 -11.18 1.45 5.14
CA HIS A 123 -11.37 1.28 6.58
C HIS A 123 -10.10 0.71 7.23
N VAL A 124 -9.69 1.32 8.35
CA VAL A 124 -8.60 0.79 9.20
C VAL A 124 -9.18 -0.24 10.16
N GLU A 125 -8.89 -1.50 9.91
CA GLU A 125 -9.31 -2.59 10.78
C GLU A 125 -8.44 -2.68 12.03
N LEU A 126 -7.12 -2.73 11.84
CA LEU A 126 -6.13 -2.83 12.91
C LEU A 126 -4.97 -1.86 12.68
N ALA A 127 -4.38 -1.39 13.76
CA ALA A 127 -3.12 -0.66 13.74
C ALA A 127 -2.28 -1.07 14.96
N TRP A 128 -0.97 -1.29 14.76
CA TRP A 128 -0.03 -1.66 15.82
C TRP A 128 1.40 -1.25 15.45
N THR A 129 2.32 -1.33 16.38
CA THR A 129 3.73 -1.08 16.14
C THR A 129 4.54 -2.37 16.18
N GLU A 130 5.47 -2.54 15.23
CA GLU A 130 6.47 -3.60 15.22
C GLU A 130 7.87 -2.99 15.19
N GLY A 131 8.56 -3.01 16.33
CA GLY A 131 9.84 -2.31 16.46
C GLY A 131 9.67 -0.80 16.30
N SER A 132 10.25 -0.23 15.25
CA SER A 132 10.13 1.18 14.89
C SER A 132 9.10 1.46 13.81
N GLU A 133 8.44 0.44 13.28
CA GLU A 133 7.47 0.57 12.21
C GLU A 133 6.04 0.63 12.76
N SER A 134 5.22 1.43 12.10
CA SER A 134 3.77 1.41 12.27
C SER A 134 3.17 0.48 11.22
N VAL A 135 2.34 -0.45 11.65
CA VAL A 135 1.69 -1.43 10.77
C VAL A 135 0.19 -1.21 10.82
N VAL A 136 -0.44 -1.17 9.66
CA VAL A 136 -1.87 -0.89 9.53
C VAL A 136 -2.52 -1.89 8.59
N SER A 137 -3.59 -2.53 9.05
CA SER A 137 -4.47 -3.37 8.23
C SER A 137 -5.60 -2.51 7.66
N LEU A 138 -5.67 -2.45 6.35
CA LEU A 138 -6.68 -1.74 5.59
C LEU A 138 -7.62 -2.74 4.91
N VAL A 139 -8.91 -2.46 4.93
CA VAL A 139 -9.93 -3.25 4.24
C VAL A 139 -10.60 -2.36 3.20
N PRO A 140 -10.15 -2.41 1.92
CA PRO A 140 -10.86 -1.83 0.80
C PRO A 140 -12.26 -2.45 0.60
N GLU A 141 -13.06 -1.89 -0.28
CA GLU A 141 -14.39 -2.43 -0.61
C GLU A 141 -14.33 -3.70 -1.47
N ASP A 142 -13.18 -3.98 -2.10
CA ASP A 142 -12.95 -5.20 -2.87
C ASP A 142 -12.53 -6.39 -1.97
N GLU A 143 -12.36 -7.57 -2.57
CA GLU A 143 -12.01 -8.80 -1.83
C GLU A 143 -10.53 -8.88 -1.43
N THR A 144 -9.82 -7.75 -1.35
CA THR A 144 -8.43 -7.69 -0.93
C THR A 144 -8.29 -7.04 0.45
N ALA A 145 -7.35 -7.51 1.25
CA ALA A 145 -6.89 -6.83 2.45
C ALA A 145 -5.46 -6.34 2.22
N ILE A 146 -5.11 -5.19 2.80
CA ILE A 146 -3.79 -4.59 2.63
C ILE A 146 -3.14 -4.40 4.00
N THR A 147 -1.95 -4.98 4.19
CA THR A 147 -1.10 -4.70 5.34
C THR A 147 -0.05 -3.69 4.92
N LEU A 148 -0.20 -2.44 5.37
CA LEU A 148 0.72 -1.33 5.09
C LEU A 148 1.70 -1.17 6.25
N ARG A 149 2.99 -1.02 5.95
CA ARG A 149 4.04 -0.68 6.90
C ARG A 149 4.57 0.72 6.63
N LEU A 150 4.69 1.50 7.70
CA LEU A 150 5.26 2.84 7.67
C LEU A 150 6.53 2.85 8.52
N ASP A 151 7.53 3.58 8.08
CA ASP A 151 8.74 3.82 8.87
C ASP A 151 8.50 4.78 10.06
N GLY A 152 9.55 5.07 10.83
CA GLY A 152 9.48 5.99 11.97
C GLY A 152 9.14 7.45 11.61
N ASN A 153 9.16 7.81 10.32
CA ASN A 153 8.75 9.12 9.81
C ASN A 153 7.32 9.12 9.27
N GLY A 154 6.63 7.97 9.28
CA GLY A 154 5.30 7.79 8.73
C GLY A 154 5.28 7.60 7.21
N CYS A 155 6.43 7.34 6.58
CA CYS A 155 6.50 7.04 5.14
C CYS A 155 6.22 5.57 4.86
N PRO A 156 5.45 5.24 3.81
CA PRO A 156 5.25 3.87 3.36
C PRO A 156 6.57 3.18 2.99
N VAL A 157 6.79 1.96 3.51
CA VAL A 157 7.98 1.14 3.19
C VAL A 157 7.62 -0.18 2.55
N SER A 158 6.46 -0.74 2.86
CA SER A 158 5.93 -1.91 2.16
C SER A 158 4.42 -2.02 2.28
N ALA A 159 3.80 -2.70 1.32
CA ALA A 159 2.39 -3.07 1.35
C ALA A 159 2.23 -4.52 0.86
N GLU A 160 1.51 -5.32 1.63
CA GLU A 160 1.15 -6.69 1.27
C GLU A 160 -0.33 -6.75 0.97
N PHE A 161 -0.68 -7.27 -0.20
CA PHE A 161 -2.05 -7.53 -0.63
C PHE A 161 -2.36 -9.01 -0.44
N THR A 162 -3.41 -9.28 0.30
CA THR A 162 -3.88 -10.65 0.57
C THR A 162 -5.34 -10.81 0.13
N SER A 163 -5.70 -12.01 -0.28
CA SER A 163 -7.11 -12.36 -0.53
C SER A 163 -7.87 -12.43 0.79
N SER A 164 -8.95 -11.68 0.92
CA SER A 164 -9.80 -11.68 2.13
C SER A 164 -10.45 -13.05 2.37
N GLY A 165 -10.67 -13.84 1.33
CA GLY A 165 -11.29 -15.16 1.43
C GLY A 165 -10.34 -16.28 1.81
N SER A 166 -9.12 -16.32 1.25
CA SER A 166 -8.14 -17.39 1.47
C SER A 166 -7.00 -17.00 2.40
N GLY A 167 -6.73 -15.71 2.57
CA GLY A 167 -5.55 -15.22 3.29
C GLY A 167 -4.24 -15.40 2.51
N GLU A 168 -4.32 -15.81 1.23
CA GLU A 168 -3.13 -15.94 0.39
C GLU A 168 -2.56 -14.59 0.02
N THR A 169 -1.24 -14.45 0.06
CA THR A 169 -0.54 -13.27 -0.44
C THR A 169 -0.63 -13.24 -1.97
N LEU A 170 -1.20 -12.18 -2.50
CA LEU A 170 -1.37 -11.93 -3.93
C LEU A 170 -0.21 -11.11 -4.48
N MET A 171 0.17 -10.05 -3.76
CA MET A 171 1.28 -9.17 -4.12
C MET A 171 1.98 -8.61 -2.91
N LEU A 172 3.26 -8.33 -3.08
CA LEU A 172 4.09 -7.59 -2.11
C LEU A 172 4.70 -6.40 -2.84
N CYS A 173 4.44 -5.19 -2.35
CA CYS A 173 5.07 -3.96 -2.81
C CYS A 173 6.16 -3.56 -1.80
N ARG A 174 7.42 -3.53 -2.24
CA ARG A 174 8.53 -2.92 -1.50
C ARG A 174 8.72 -1.50 -2.03
N ILE A 175 8.40 -0.50 -1.24
CA ILE A 175 8.45 0.91 -1.62
C ILE A 175 9.87 1.41 -1.42
N GLU A 176 10.48 1.89 -2.50
CA GLU A 176 11.87 2.35 -2.56
C GLU A 176 11.96 3.89 -2.54
N GLY A 177 10.88 4.55 -2.97
CA GLY A 177 10.75 6.00 -2.93
C GLY A 177 9.31 6.41 -2.67
N PHE A 178 9.13 7.43 -1.84
CA PHE A 178 7.85 8.06 -1.55
C PHE A 178 8.05 9.56 -1.37
N ALA A 179 7.25 10.35 -2.07
CA ALA A 179 7.19 11.80 -1.92
C ALA A 179 5.74 12.30 -2.01
N LEU A 180 5.47 13.40 -1.31
CA LEU A 180 4.21 14.14 -1.40
C LEU A 180 4.50 15.47 -2.09
N GLY A 181 3.71 15.81 -3.10
CA GLY A 181 3.79 17.03 -3.90
C GLY A 181 2.70 18.04 -3.58
#